data_4ffcda913bd92bc58b6d50bc0dd66f5c
#
_entry.id   4ffcda913bd92bc58b6d50bc0dd66f5c
#
_cell.length_a   1.000
_cell.length_b   1.000
_cell.length_c   1.000
_cell.angle_alpha   90.00
_cell.angle_beta   90.00
_cell.angle_gamma   90.00
#
_symmetry.space_group_name_H-M   'P 1'
#
loop_
_entity.id
_entity.type
_entity.pdbx_description
1 polymer ?
#
loop_
_entity_poly.entity_id
_entity_poly.type
_entity_poly.pdbx_seq_one_letter_code
_entity_poly.pdbx_strand_id
1 'polypeptide(L)'
;MAMIRVEPVEVHVRTGWFDGSPREITWGDEHLPVTRLNAVREEAAAYPVVTGPRTLFDVETPRARLALTYQHRSRRWTITALDDDQLRAAA
;
A
#
# COMPACT_ATOMS: atom_id res chain seq x y z
N MET A 1 14.24 9.66 -4.04
CA MET A 1 13.45 9.12 -5.13
C MET A 1 11.98 9.39 -4.93
N ALA A 2 11.32 9.77 -5.97
CA ALA A 2 9.93 10.19 -5.88
C ALA A 2 8.98 9.01 -6.10
N MET A 3 7.94 8.96 -5.31
CA MET A 3 6.83 8.05 -5.54
C MET A 3 5.96 8.60 -6.66
N ILE A 4 5.65 7.78 -7.63
CA ILE A 4 4.79 8.14 -8.75
C ILE A 4 3.39 7.63 -8.46
N ARG A 5 2.41 8.51 -8.56
CA ARG A 5 1.00 8.13 -8.41
C ARG A 5 0.55 7.29 -9.58
N VAL A 6 -0.16 6.22 -9.29
CA VAL A 6 -0.72 5.33 -10.30
C VAL A 6 -2.22 5.20 -10.07
N GLU A 7 -2.94 4.69 -11.06
CA GLU A 7 -4.33 4.34 -10.84
C GLU A 7 -4.41 3.28 -9.75
N PRO A 8 -5.35 3.43 -8.80
CA PRO A 8 -5.45 2.48 -7.70
C PRO A 8 -5.67 1.05 -8.21
N VAL A 9 -4.83 0.15 -7.74
CA VAL A 9 -4.92 -1.28 -8.08
C VAL A 9 -5.22 -2.04 -6.82
N GLU A 10 -6.31 -2.80 -6.83
CA GLU A 10 -6.70 -3.61 -5.69
C GLU A 10 -5.73 -4.80 -5.55
N VAL A 11 -5.27 -5.02 -4.32
CA VAL A 11 -4.37 -6.13 -4.00
C VAL A 11 -4.84 -6.81 -2.72
N HIS A 12 -4.32 -8.01 -2.48
CA HIS A 12 -4.52 -8.70 -1.22
C HIS A 12 -3.32 -8.47 -0.33
N VAL A 13 -3.58 -8.18 0.94
CA VAL A 13 -2.52 -7.93 1.91
C VAL A 13 -2.72 -8.83 3.12
N ARG A 14 -1.68 -9.59 3.44
CA ARG A 14 -1.65 -10.33 4.69
C ARG A 14 -1.08 -9.42 5.76
N THR A 15 -1.81 -9.24 6.84
CA THR A 15 -1.41 -8.36 7.94
C THR A 15 -0.92 -9.16 9.12
N GLY A 16 -0.07 -8.51 9.94
CA GLY A 16 0.33 -9.07 11.22
C GLY A 16 -0.87 -9.09 12.16
N TRP A 17 -1.13 -10.25 12.81
CA TRP A 17 -2.26 -10.37 13.71
C TRP A 17 -2.11 -9.51 14.95
N PHE A 18 -0.89 -9.07 15.23
CA PHE A 18 -0.58 -8.33 16.45
C PHE A 18 -0.92 -6.85 16.33
N ASP A 19 -0.54 -6.23 15.21
CA ASP A 19 -0.66 -4.78 15.03
C ASP A 19 -1.40 -4.38 13.76
N GLY A 20 -1.81 -5.34 12.93
CA GLY A 20 -2.51 -5.05 11.69
C GLY A 20 -1.64 -4.46 10.60
N SER A 21 -0.31 -4.41 10.78
CA SER A 21 0.56 -3.85 9.75
C SER A 21 0.69 -4.80 8.56
N PRO A 22 0.88 -4.28 7.34
CA PRO A 22 1.05 -5.14 6.17
C PRO A 22 2.35 -5.94 6.27
N ARG A 23 2.26 -7.24 5.98
CA ARG A 23 3.40 -8.15 6.01
C ARG A 23 3.72 -8.70 4.64
N GLU A 24 2.71 -8.98 3.83
CA GLU A 24 2.90 -9.51 2.51
C GLU A 24 1.79 -8.99 1.60
N ILE A 25 2.18 -8.60 0.40
CA ILE A 25 1.25 -8.09 -0.61
C ILE A 25 1.17 -9.12 -1.72
N THR A 26 -0.05 -9.51 -2.10
CA THR A 26 -0.26 -10.33 -3.28
C THR A 26 -0.82 -9.46 -4.38
N TRP A 27 -0.04 -9.28 -5.43
CA TRP A 27 -0.38 -8.46 -6.58
C TRP A 27 -0.38 -9.36 -7.82
N GLY A 28 -1.56 -9.74 -8.25
CA GLY A 28 -1.68 -10.73 -9.32
C GLY A 28 -1.10 -12.07 -8.87
N ASP A 29 -0.11 -12.56 -9.58
CA ASP A 29 0.57 -13.80 -9.25
C ASP A 29 1.81 -13.61 -8.39
N GLU A 30 2.13 -12.37 -8.04
CA GLU A 30 3.35 -12.08 -7.28
C GLU A 30 3.05 -11.93 -5.79
N HIS A 31 3.96 -12.45 -4.99
CA HIS A 31 3.96 -12.27 -3.54
C HIS A 31 5.12 -11.37 -3.17
N LEU A 32 4.79 -10.21 -2.61
CA LEU A 32 5.79 -9.20 -2.25
C LEU A 32 5.85 -9.09 -0.74
N PRO A 33 6.90 -9.63 -0.10
CA PRO A 33 7.04 -9.45 1.34
C PRO A 33 7.37 -8.00 1.66
N VAL A 34 6.75 -7.47 2.71
CA VAL A 34 7.07 -6.13 3.21
C VAL A 34 8.32 -6.23 4.06
N THR A 35 9.40 -5.64 3.58
CA THR A 35 10.68 -5.67 4.28
C THR A 35 10.83 -4.51 5.24
N ARG A 36 10.10 -3.42 5.01
CA ARG A 36 10.18 -2.25 5.87
C ARG A 36 8.89 -1.44 5.80
N LEU A 37 8.42 -0.98 6.95
CA LEU A 37 7.31 -0.04 7.05
C LEU A 37 7.91 1.34 7.34
N ASN A 38 7.85 2.24 6.38
CA ASN A 38 8.46 3.56 6.51
C ASN A 38 7.57 4.56 7.23
N ALA A 39 6.26 4.52 6.95
CA ALA A 39 5.33 5.49 7.53
C ALA A 39 3.91 4.94 7.52
N VAL A 40 3.13 5.38 8.47
CA VAL A 40 1.69 5.10 8.55
C VAL A 40 1.00 6.44 8.78
N ARG A 41 -0.03 6.71 8.02
CA ARG A 41 -0.81 7.93 8.20
C ARG A 41 -2.29 7.62 8.10
N GLU A 42 -3.04 8.06 9.08
CA GLU A 42 -4.49 7.94 9.05
C GLU A 42 -5.10 9.23 8.54
N GLU A 43 -6.06 9.09 7.64
CA GLU A 43 -6.82 10.21 7.13
C GLU A 43 -8.28 9.99 7.46
N ALA A 44 -8.82 10.85 8.31
CA ALA A 44 -10.19 10.72 8.80
C ALA A 44 -11.04 11.97 8.59
N ALA A 45 -10.44 13.09 8.18
CA ALA A 45 -11.13 14.38 8.25
C ALA A 45 -11.49 15.02 6.91
N ALA A 46 -10.98 14.54 5.79
CA ALA A 46 -11.13 15.22 4.51
C ALA A 46 -11.75 14.35 3.41
N TYR A 47 -12.67 13.47 3.80
CA TYR A 47 -13.26 12.57 2.82
C TYR A 47 -14.67 12.91 2.46
N PRO A 48 -15.06 12.59 1.21
CA PRO A 48 -16.47 12.36 0.95
C PRO A 48 -16.98 11.28 1.89
N VAL A 49 -18.18 11.49 2.43
CA VAL A 49 -18.81 10.55 3.36
C VAL A 49 -18.85 9.13 2.79
N VAL A 50 -18.89 9.01 1.46
CA VAL A 50 -18.99 7.72 0.76
C VAL A 50 -17.74 6.87 0.90
N THR A 51 -16.56 7.49 0.87
CA THR A 51 -15.30 6.73 0.94
C THR A 51 -14.88 6.39 2.36
N GLY A 52 -15.27 7.21 3.32
CA GLY A 52 -14.94 6.98 4.72
C GLY A 52 -13.46 7.09 5.05
N PRO A 53 -13.07 6.73 6.26
CA PRO A 53 -11.68 6.84 6.70
C PRO A 53 -10.80 5.81 6.01
N ARG A 54 -9.52 6.16 5.88
CA ARG A 54 -8.51 5.28 5.29
C ARG A 54 -7.19 5.45 6.00
N THR A 55 -6.36 4.41 5.91
CA THR A 55 -4.99 4.44 6.44
C THR A 55 -4.03 4.24 5.29
N LEU A 56 -3.01 5.09 5.24
CA LEU A 56 -1.97 5.01 4.21
C LEU A 56 -0.71 4.43 4.82
N PHE A 57 -0.12 3.46 4.12
CA PHE A 57 1.12 2.80 4.52
C PHE A 57 2.16 3.01 3.44
N ASP A 58 3.34 3.51 3.84
CA ASP A 58 4.50 3.61 2.96
C ASP A 58 5.41 2.42 3.31
N VAL A 59 5.50 1.47 2.39
CA VAL A 59 6.20 0.21 2.63
C VAL A 59 7.27 -0.04 1.58
N GLU A 60 8.29 -0.82 1.96
CA GLU A 60 9.31 -1.29 1.03
C GLU A 60 9.18 -2.79 0.85
N THR A 61 9.35 -3.21 -0.39
CA THR A 61 9.45 -4.62 -0.75
C THR A 61 10.75 -4.83 -1.51
N PRO A 62 11.21 -6.06 -1.72
CA PRO A 62 12.43 -6.29 -2.51
C PRO A 62 12.32 -5.76 -3.94
N ARG A 63 11.12 -5.56 -4.44
CA ARG A 63 10.91 -5.13 -5.82
C ARG A 63 10.73 -3.63 -5.96
N ALA A 64 10.01 -3.01 -5.03
CA ALA A 64 9.69 -1.58 -5.13
C ALA A 64 9.23 -1.04 -3.79
N ARG A 65 9.30 0.28 -3.65
CA ARG A 65 8.66 1.00 -2.57
C ARG A 65 7.23 1.32 -3.01
N LEU A 66 6.28 1.06 -2.17
CA LEU A 66 4.86 1.17 -2.50
C LEU A 66 4.12 2.00 -1.48
N ALA A 67 3.09 2.71 -1.95
CA ALA A 67 2.12 3.33 -1.08
C ALA A 67 0.84 2.50 -1.13
N LEU A 68 0.46 1.95 0.01
CA LEU A 68 -0.75 1.17 0.18
C LEU A 68 -1.81 2.02 0.87
N THR A 69 -3.04 1.88 0.43
CA THR A 69 -4.18 2.50 1.09
C THR A 69 -5.15 1.42 1.54
N TYR A 70 -5.50 1.44 2.81
CA TYR A 70 -6.54 0.57 3.36
C TYR A 70 -7.80 1.39 3.60
N GLN A 71 -8.87 1.03 2.91
CA GLN A 71 -10.18 1.67 3.10
C GLN A 71 -10.97 0.90 4.14
N HIS A 72 -11.28 1.54 5.25
CA HIS A 72 -11.88 0.87 6.40
C HIS A 72 -13.32 0.41 6.14
N ARG A 73 -14.07 1.13 5.34
CA ARG A 73 -15.45 0.75 5.03
C ARG A 73 -15.56 -0.50 4.17
N SER A 74 -14.77 -0.54 3.10
CA SER A 74 -14.81 -1.65 2.15
C SER A 74 -13.87 -2.77 2.55
N ARG A 75 -12.94 -2.51 3.48
CA ARG A 75 -11.87 -3.43 3.89
C ARG A 75 -11.01 -3.85 2.72
N ARG A 76 -10.72 -2.91 1.83
CA ARG A 76 -9.92 -3.17 0.63
C ARG A 76 -8.59 -2.46 0.70
N TRP A 77 -7.60 -3.14 0.16
CA TRP A 77 -6.26 -2.60 0.02
C TRP A 77 -6.00 -2.25 -1.43
N THR A 78 -5.42 -1.07 -1.65
CA THR A 78 -5.04 -0.65 -2.99
C THR A 78 -3.62 -0.10 -2.98
N ILE A 79 -2.93 -0.25 -4.12
CA ILE A 79 -1.66 0.43 -4.36
C ILE A 79 -1.99 1.72 -5.07
N THR A 80 -1.56 2.85 -4.52
CA THR A 80 -1.86 4.18 -5.06
C THR A 80 -0.63 4.89 -5.60
N ALA A 81 0.57 4.45 -5.22
CA ALA A 81 1.82 5.00 -5.74
C ALA A 81 2.92 3.97 -5.65
N LEU A 82 3.94 4.10 -6.48
CA LEU A 82 5.09 3.22 -6.44
C LEU A 82 6.35 3.98 -6.85
N ASP A 83 7.50 3.41 -6.51
CA ASP A 83 8.79 3.94 -6.90
C ASP A 83 9.17 3.40 -8.27
N ASP A 84 8.97 4.23 -9.28
CA ASP A 84 9.17 3.87 -10.67
C ASP A 84 10.65 3.57 -10.99
N ASP A 85 11.56 4.28 -10.34
CA ASP A 85 12.99 4.08 -10.59
C ASP A 85 13.42 2.67 -10.19
N GLN A 86 12.91 2.16 -9.10
CA GLN A 86 13.24 0.82 -8.64
C GLN A 86 12.66 -0.23 -9.58
N LEU A 87 11.47 -0.01 -10.09
CA LEU A 87 10.88 -0.91 -11.08
C LEU A 87 11.65 -0.91 -12.39
N ARG A 88 12.12 0.25 -12.83
CA ARG A 88 12.96 0.34 -14.03
C ARG A 88 14.26 -0.42 -13.85
N ALA A 89 14.86 -0.31 -12.69
CA ALA A 89 16.10 -1.04 -12.42
C ALA A 89 15.90 -2.55 -12.40
N ALA A 90 14.70 -3.01 -12.02
CA ALA A 90 14.36 -4.42 -12.00
C ALA A 90 13.99 -4.95 -13.39
N ALA A 91 13.60 -4.07 -14.27
CA ALA A 91 13.24 -4.45 -15.63
C ALA A 91 14.48 -4.57 -16.51
#